data_615fe0d39a2428b5d84b3afbbbb638e1
#
_entry.id   615fe0d39a2428b5d84b3afbbbb638e1
#
_cell.length_a   1.000
_cell.length_b   1.000
_cell.length_c   1.000
_cell.angle_alpha   90.00
_cell.angle_beta   90.00
_cell.angle_gamma   90.00
#
_symmetry.space_group_name_H-M   'P 1'
#
loop_
_entity.id
_entity.type
_entity.pdbx_description
1 polymer ?
#
loop_
_entity_poly.entity_id
_entity_poly.type
_entity_poly.pdbx_seq_one_letter_code
_entity_poly.pdbx_strand_id
1 'polypeptide(L)'
;MRIAFAMGLALAFFGVAHADVPGAPIPSAVTTDPAPDPVHPPRSVQVLIPSHGLGMNGLFYLASGGGLHPTIVLLHGLPGNEQNLDLAQAIRRAGWNVLTLHYRGSWGSPGLFSIAHVLEDADAAVAFVRRPDIAEKFAIDARRIVLGGHSMGGFASASHARTDERLLGVVLLDAWNIGTTADELSKVSGSARAALVAKEFDDLGNSLQGATANSIAEELVAHRTAWNLVSWASDLTRRPLLVIGASKAGGEENRQLAEAVARAGGKVTAVTLPSDHSFQDHRIALAAEVVKWLQNLANG
;
A
#
# COMPACT_ATOMS: atom_id res chain seq x y z
N MET A 1 -22.32 24.12 -53.44
CA MET A 1 -21.74 22.82 -53.07
C MET A 1 -20.93 23.03 -51.81
N ARG A 2 -21.52 22.75 -50.63
CA ARG A 2 -20.88 22.93 -49.33
C ARG A 2 -20.44 21.55 -48.82
N ILE A 3 -19.14 21.33 -48.70
CA ILE A 3 -18.55 20.11 -48.17
C ILE A 3 -18.46 20.30 -46.67
N ALA A 4 -19.21 19.50 -45.91
CA ALA A 4 -19.11 19.42 -44.45
C ALA A 4 -18.04 18.40 -44.10
N PHE A 5 -16.96 18.83 -43.45
CA PHE A 5 -15.98 17.96 -42.82
C PHE A 5 -16.53 17.51 -41.45
N ALA A 6 -16.87 16.26 -41.33
CA ALA A 6 -17.16 15.63 -40.06
C ALA A 6 -15.83 15.21 -39.37
N MET A 7 -15.46 15.93 -38.32
CA MET A 7 -14.32 15.57 -37.47
C MET A 7 -14.79 14.51 -36.49
N GLY A 8 -14.46 13.25 -36.75
CA GLY A 8 -14.73 12.14 -35.82
C GLY A 8 -13.83 12.23 -34.62
N LEU A 9 -14.42 12.49 -33.45
CA LEU A 9 -13.76 12.42 -32.13
C LEU A 9 -13.63 10.95 -31.74
N ALA A 10 -12.45 10.38 -31.89
CA ALA A 10 -12.16 9.04 -31.37
C ALA A 10 -12.04 9.11 -29.84
N LEU A 11 -13.10 8.72 -29.13
CA LEU A 11 -13.07 8.47 -27.70
C LEU A 11 -12.25 7.19 -27.46
N ALA A 12 -11.00 7.35 -27.01
CA ALA A 12 -10.23 6.25 -26.48
C ALA A 12 -10.83 5.86 -25.12
N PHE A 13 -11.56 4.75 -25.08
CA PHE A 13 -11.96 4.11 -23.83
C PHE A 13 -10.73 3.48 -23.19
N PHE A 14 -10.14 4.12 -22.20
CA PHE A 14 -9.22 3.48 -21.27
C PHE A 14 -10.07 2.65 -20.30
N GLY A 15 -10.19 1.36 -20.58
CA GLY A 15 -10.92 0.43 -19.73
C GLY A 15 -10.14 0.13 -18.46
N VAL A 16 -10.80 0.20 -17.30
CA VAL A 16 -10.36 -0.44 -16.06
C VAL A 16 -10.36 -1.94 -16.36
N ALA A 17 -9.19 -2.58 -16.37
CA ALA A 17 -9.10 -4.03 -16.51
C ALA A 17 -9.63 -4.67 -15.21
N HIS A 18 -10.86 -5.14 -15.22
CA HIS A 18 -11.41 -5.98 -14.18
C HIS A 18 -10.85 -7.39 -14.38
N ALA A 19 -9.96 -7.82 -13.50
CA ALA A 19 -9.39 -9.16 -13.52
C ALA A 19 -10.29 -10.14 -12.75
N ASP A 20 -11.50 -10.38 -13.24
CA ASP A 20 -12.23 -11.65 -13.00
C ASP A 20 -11.93 -12.59 -14.16
N VAL A 21 -10.71 -13.12 -14.21
CA VAL A 21 -10.37 -14.23 -15.11
C VAL A 21 -10.29 -15.49 -14.27
N PRO A 22 -11.36 -16.33 -14.24
CA PRO A 22 -11.26 -17.66 -13.66
C PRO A 22 -10.20 -18.44 -14.44
N GLY A 23 -9.09 -18.80 -13.79
CA GLY A 23 -8.12 -19.73 -14.34
C GLY A 23 -6.75 -19.20 -14.75
N ALA A 24 -6.40 -17.96 -14.50
CA ALA A 24 -5.00 -17.53 -14.67
C ALA A 24 -4.10 -18.30 -13.66
N PRO A 25 -2.98 -18.91 -14.12
CA PRO A 25 -2.15 -19.74 -13.25
C PRO A 25 -1.64 -18.92 -12.07
N ILE A 26 -1.69 -19.51 -10.85
CA ILE A 26 -1.12 -18.93 -9.65
C ILE A 26 0.41 -18.92 -9.84
N PRO A 27 1.10 -17.78 -9.64
CA PRO A 27 2.57 -17.77 -9.71
C PRO A 27 3.19 -18.77 -8.73
N SER A 28 4.18 -19.54 -9.16
CA SER A 28 4.82 -20.55 -8.31
C SER A 28 5.38 -19.99 -7.00
N ALA A 29 5.84 -18.74 -7.01
CA ALA A 29 6.32 -18.03 -5.82
C ALA A 29 5.28 -17.91 -4.69
N VAL A 30 3.99 -18.06 -4.99
CA VAL A 30 2.91 -18.04 -3.99
C VAL A 30 2.80 -19.38 -3.25
N THR A 31 2.99 -20.50 -3.95
CA THR A 31 2.66 -21.84 -3.45
C THR A 31 3.85 -22.79 -3.35
N THR A 32 5.01 -22.40 -3.88
CA THR A 32 6.18 -23.30 -3.99
C THR A 32 7.44 -22.55 -3.56
N ASP A 33 8.28 -23.21 -2.77
CA ASP A 33 9.59 -22.70 -2.45
C ASP A 33 10.54 -22.81 -3.65
N PRO A 34 11.39 -21.80 -3.90
CA PRO A 34 12.39 -21.86 -4.97
C PRO A 34 13.48 -22.88 -4.64
N ALA A 35 14.21 -23.30 -5.67
CA ALA A 35 15.42 -24.11 -5.46
C ALA A 35 16.40 -23.36 -4.54
N PRO A 36 17.10 -24.07 -3.62
CA PRO A 36 18.09 -23.46 -2.75
C PRO A 36 19.23 -22.80 -3.55
N ASP A 37 19.60 -21.57 -3.16
CA ASP A 37 20.80 -20.88 -3.63
C ASP A 37 21.85 -20.89 -2.51
N PRO A 38 22.91 -21.72 -2.58
CA PRO A 38 23.91 -21.79 -1.53
C PRO A 38 24.87 -20.59 -1.51
N VAL A 39 24.95 -19.83 -2.59
CA VAL A 39 25.86 -18.68 -2.71
C VAL A 39 25.16 -17.41 -2.23
N HIS A 40 23.89 -17.21 -2.61
CA HIS A 40 23.11 -16.04 -2.25
C HIS A 40 21.75 -16.48 -1.66
N PRO A 41 21.74 -17.08 -0.46
CA PRO A 41 20.51 -17.58 0.14
C PRO A 41 19.59 -16.43 0.55
N PRO A 42 18.27 -16.66 0.61
CA PRO A 42 17.33 -15.68 1.14
C PRO A 42 17.61 -15.44 2.63
N ARG A 43 17.42 -14.18 3.09
CA ARG A 43 17.71 -13.80 4.48
C ARG A 43 16.63 -12.89 5.03
N SER A 44 16.46 -12.88 6.34
CA SER A 44 15.71 -11.85 7.07
C SER A 44 16.69 -11.04 7.92
N VAL A 45 16.65 -9.71 7.81
CA VAL A 45 17.60 -8.82 8.50
C VAL A 45 16.85 -7.69 9.19
N GLN A 46 16.99 -7.60 10.51
CA GLN A 46 16.49 -6.47 11.27
C GLN A 46 17.26 -5.18 10.93
N VAL A 47 16.52 -4.08 10.87
CA VAL A 47 17.07 -2.74 10.66
C VAL A 47 16.37 -1.72 11.54
N LEU A 48 17.06 -0.61 11.82
CA LEU A 48 16.45 0.59 12.38
C LEU A 48 16.36 1.62 11.25
N ILE A 49 15.15 2.07 10.96
CA ILE A 49 14.87 3.05 9.91
C ILE A 49 14.79 4.42 10.55
N PRO A 50 15.72 5.34 10.22
CA PRO A 50 15.70 6.68 10.81
C PRO A 50 14.46 7.46 10.37
N SER A 51 13.69 7.98 11.32
CA SER A 51 12.60 8.92 11.10
C SER A 51 12.58 9.96 12.22
N HIS A 52 12.73 11.24 11.88
CA HIS A 52 12.66 12.37 12.81
C HIS A 52 13.49 12.19 14.09
N GLY A 53 14.72 11.69 13.97
CA GLY A 53 15.63 11.46 15.08
C GLY A 53 15.40 10.19 15.89
N LEU A 54 14.41 9.38 15.54
CA LEU A 54 14.09 8.08 16.15
C LEU A 54 14.38 6.95 15.16
N GLY A 55 14.57 5.72 15.68
CA GLY A 55 14.77 4.53 14.86
C GLY A 55 13.55 3.64 14.88
N MET A 56 12.81 3.56 13.77
CA MET A 56 11.70 2.64 13.61
C MET A 56 12.21 1.22 13.43
N ASN A 57 11.54 0.23 14.06
CA ASN A 57 11.81 -1.18 13.85
C ASN A 57 11.40 -1.59 12.43
N GLY A 58 12.32 -2.20 11.69
CA GLY A 58 12.06 -2.74 10.36
C GLY A 58 12.67 -4.13 10.15
N LEU A 59 12.13 -4.86 9.20
CA LEU A 59 12.61 -6.18 8.79
C LEU A 59 12.70 -6.25 7.29
N PHE A 60 13.90 -6.50 6.77
CA PHE A 60 14.08 -6.90 5.38
C PHE A 60 13.86 -8.40 5.22
N TYR A 61 13.07 -8.75 4.24
CA TYR A 61 13.01 -10.06 3.60
C TYR A 61 13.81 -9.97 2.29
N LEU A 62 15.07 -10.42 2.31
CA LEU A 62 15.95 -10.35 1.17
C LEU A 62 15.76 -11.59 0.28
N ALA A 63 15.58 -11.36 -1.02
CA ALA A 63 15.45 -12.41 -2.00
C ALA A 63 16.73 -13.23 -2.16
N SER A 64 16.62 -14.46 -2.65
CA SER A 64 17.76 -15.26 -3.12
C SER A 64 18.20 -14.81 -4.50
N GLY A 65 19.44 -15.11 -4.85
CA GLY A 65 20.05 -14.78 -6.14
C GLY A 65 21.06 -13.65 -6.05
N GLY A 66 22.00 -13.65 -6.99
CA GLY A 66 23.00 -12.60 -7.10
C GLY A 66 22.50 -11.36 -7.84
N GLY A 67 23.18 -10.23 -7.65
CA GLY A 67 22.86 -8.97 -8.30
C GLY A 67 21.90 -8.10 -7.50
N LEU A 68 21.38 -7.03 -8.14
CA LEU A 68 20.45 -6.10 -7.51
C LEU A 68 19.01 -6.58 -7.66
N HIS A 69 18.24 -6.46 -6.59
CA HIS A 69 16.82 -6.83 -6.54
C HIS A 69 15.91 -5.61 -6.53
N PRO A 70 14.78 -5.64 -7.27
CA PRO A 70 13.73 -4.67 -7.07
C PRO A 70 13.20 -4.82 -5.64
N THR A 71 12.71 -3.74 -5.06
CA THR A 71 12.34 -3.71 -3.64
C THR A 71 10.96 -3.10 -3.45
N ILE A 72 10.13 -3.72 -2.63
CA ILE A 72 8.89 -3.13 -2.15
C ILE A 72 9.02 -2.76 -0.67
N VAL A 73 8.59 -1.55 -0.32
CA VAL A 73 8.29 -1.16 1.06
C VAL A 73 6.82 -1.49 1.29
N LEU A 74 6.53 -2.37 2.24
CA LEU A 74 5.18 -2.86 2.54
C LEU A 74 4.72 -2.35 3.91
N LEU A 75 3.73 -1.46 3.88
CA LEU A 75 3.21 -0.74 5.04
C LEU A 75 1.96 -1.42 5.61
N HIS A 76 1.92 -1.61 6.93
CA HIS A 76 0.76 -2.21 7.60
C HIS A 76 -0.36 -1.21 7.89
N GLY A 77 -1.58 -1.70 8.17
CA GLY A 77 -2.74 -0.93 8.57
C GLY A 77 -2.71 -0.49 10.03
N LEU A 78 -3.82 0.08 10.50
CA LEU A 78 -4.06 0.43 11.90
C LEU A 78 -4.82 -0.74 12.57
N PRO A 79 -4.44 -1.20 13.76
CA PRO A 79 -3.23 -0.84 14.53
C PRO A 79 -1.96 -1.63 14.14
N GLY A 80 -2.02 -2.53 13.16
CA GLY A 80 -0.90 -3.33 12.70
C GLY A 80 -0.98 -4.81 13.11
N ASN A 81 -2.17 -5.32 13.41
CA ASN A 81 -2.40 -6.73 13.67
C ASN A 81 -2.16 -7.56 12.40
N GLU A 82 -2.66 -7.09 11.25
CA GLU A 82 -2.35 -7.65 9.93
C GLU A 82 -1.21 -6.87 9.27
N GLN A 83 -0.08 -7.54 9.09
CA GLN A 83 1.14 -6.97 8.51
C GLN A 83 1.46 -7.53 7.13
N ASN A 84 0.65 -8.45 6.63
CA ASN A 84 0.84 -9.12 5.33
C ASN A 84 2.20 -9.84 5.19
N LEU A 85 2.68 -10.50 6.25
CA LEU A 85 3.99 -11.15 6.25
C LEU A 85 4.04 -12.40 5.36
N ASP A 86 2.93 -13.10 5.16
CA ASP A 86 2.77 -14.17 4.20
C ASP A 86 2.92 -13.66 2.75
N LEU A 87 2.32 -12.50 2.46
CA LEU A 87 2.49 -11.79 1.20
C LEU A 87 3.96 -11.35 1.01
N ALA A 88 4.60 -10.81 2.05
CA ALA A 88 6.02 -10.46 2.02
C ALA A 88 6.90 -11.67 1.65
N GLN A 89 6.60 -12.85 2.18
CA GLN A 89 7.30 -14.09 1.82
C GLN A 89 7.05 -14.52 0.37
N ALA A 90 5.83 -14.39 -0.14
CA ALA A 90 5.53 -14.69 -1.54
C ALA A 90 6.27 -13.74 -2.51
N ILE A 91 6.28 -12.44 -2.19
CA ILE A 91 7.01 -11.42 -2.95
C ILE A 91 8.51 -11.70 -2.92
N ARG A 92 9.07 -12.08 -1.76
CA ARG A 92 10.48 -12.46 -1.64
C ARG A 92 10.81 -13.66 -2.53
N ARG A 93 9.98 -14.71 -2.54
CA ARG A 93 10.16 -15.87 -3.43
C ARG A 93 10.06 -15.52 -4.91
N ALA A 94 9.35 -14.45 -5.25
CA ALA A 94 9.30 -13.90 -6.60
C ALA A 94 10.53 -13.07 -7.01
N GLY A 95 11.57 -13.01 -6.17
CA GLY A 95 12.85 -12.34 -6.47
C GLY A 95 12.90 -10.86 -6.07
N TRP A 96 11.97 -10.37 -5.27
CA TRP A 96 11.94 -9.01 -4.75
C TRP A 96 12.42 -8.95 -3.30
N ASN A 97 13.18 -7.93 -2.94
CA ASN A 97 13.34 -7.58 -1.54
C ASN A 97 12.05 -6.95 -1.00
N VAL A 98 11.73 -7.23 0.26
CA VAL A 98 10.59 -6.60 0.95
C VAL A 98 11.08 -5.95 2.24
N LEU A 99 10.78 -4.69 2.46
CA LEU A 99 10.95 -4.02 3.74
C LEU A 99 9.58 -3.86 4.40
N THR A 100 9.40 -4.45 5.58
CA THR A 100 8.29 -4.18 6.48
C THR A 100 8.79 -3.35 7.66
N LEU A 101 7.91 -2.58 8.30
CA LEU A 101 8.28 -1.73 9.42
C LEU A 101 7.12 -1.54 10.40
N HIS A 102 7.44 -1.03 11.59
CA HIS A 102 6.51 -0.48 12.54
C HIS A 102 6.74 1.02 12.68
N TYR A 103 5.68 1.80 12.49
CA TYR A 103 5.74 3.27 12.57
C TYR A 103 6.19 3.75 13.95
N ARG A 104 6.60 5.01 14.06
CA ARG A 104 6.88 5.64 15.36
C ARG A 104 5.70 5.47 16.31
N GLY A 105 6.01 5.08 17.55
CA GLY A 105 4.99 4.84 18.57
C GLY A 105 4.12 3.60 18.36
N SER A 106 4.46 2.69 17.44
CA SER A 106 3.74 1.43 17.25
C SER A 106 4.65 0.21 17.44
N TRP A 107 4.11 -0.86 18.04
CA TRP A 107 4.75 -2.18 18.12
C TRP A 107 6.23 -2.15 18.55
N GLY A 108 6.56 -1.33 19.55
CA GLY A 108 7.91 -1.21 20.09
C GLY A 108 8.85 -0.26 19.35
N SER A 109 8.44 0.36 18.28
CA SER A 109 9.14 1.52 17.71
C SER A 109 8.99 2.72 18.65
N PRO A 110 10.07 3.47 18.93
CA PRO A 110 10.02 4.61 19.82
C PRO A 110 9.19 5.77 19.27
N GLY A 111 8.75 6.67 20.15
CA GLY A 111 8.00 7.88 19.80
C GLY A 111 6.52 7.77 20.12
N LEU A 112 5.74 8.73 19.59
CA LEU A 112 4.30 8.78 19.76
C LEU A 112 3.64 8.47 18.41
N PHE A 113 2.54 7.74 18.45
CA PHE A 113 1.78 7.42 17.25
C PHE A 113 0.83 8.55 16.88
N SER A 114 0.75 8.88 15.59
CA SER A 114 -0.33 9.63 14.95
C SER A 114 -0.39 9.27 13.48
N ILE A 115 -1.51 9.57 12.81
CA ILE A 115 -1.64 9.34 11.35
C ILE A 115 -0.67 10.25 10.58
N ALA A 116 -0.46 11.49 11.02
CA ALA A 116 0.53 12.38 10.42
C ALA A 116 1.95 11.79 10.49
N HIS A 117 2.32 11.20 11.63
CA HIS A 117 3.61 10.52 11.77
C HIS A 117 3.72 9.30 10.83
N VAL A 118 2.64 8.57 10.58
CA VAL A 118 2.63 7.46 9.62
C VAL A 118 2.99 7.94 8.20
N LEU A 119 2.50 9.12 7.79
CA LEU A 119 2.85 9.69 6.48
C LEU A 119 4.34 10.04 6.39
N GLU A 120 4.88 10.71 7.42
CA GLU A 120 6.31 11.03 7.52
C GLU A 120 7.19 9.77 7.55
N ASP A 121 6.73 8.73 8.23
CA ASP A 121 7.42 7.45 8.37
C ASP A 121 7.45 6.66 7.05
N ALA A 122 6.40 6.76 6.24
CA ALA A 122 6.39 6.22 4.88
C ALA A 122 7.44 6.92 3.99
N ASP A 123 7.52 8.24 4.08
CA ASP A 123 8.54 9.04 3.40
C ASP A 123 9.96 8.62 3.83
N ALA A 124 10.18 8.48 5.13
CA ALA A 124 11.45 8.05 5.71
C ALA A 124 11.86 6.64 5.27
N ALA A 125 10.90 5.71 5.18
CA ALA A 125 11.17 4.33 4.76
C ALA A 125 11.59 4.26 3.28
N VAL A 126 10.93 5.02 2.40
CA VAL A 126 11.32 5.10 0.98
C VAL A 126 12.69 5.78 0.83
N ALA A 127 12.94 6.83 1.58
CA ALA A 127 14.26 7.48 1.59
C ALA A 127 15.36 6.53 2.08
N PHE A 128 15.07 5.72 3.10
CA PHE A 128 16.01 4.74 3.67
C PHE A 128 16.44 3.69 2.64
N VAL A 129 15.51 3.06 1.91
CA VAL A 129 15.86 2.04 0.91
C VAL A 129 16.63 2.61 -0.29
N ARG A 130 16.56 3.93 -0.52
CA ARG A 130 17.29 4.63 -1.59
C ARG A 130 18.66 5.13 -1.18
N ARG A 131 19.01 5.05 0.09
CA ARG A 131 20.36 5.43 0.55
C ARG A 131 21.41 4.55 -0.11
N PRO A 132 22.52 5.09 -0.65
CA PRO A 132 23.55 4.29 -1.33
C PRO A 132 24.13 3.18 -0.47
N ASP A 133 24.42 3.46 0.82
CA ASP A 133 24.96 2.49 1.77
C ASP A 133 23.98 1.35 2.07
N ILE A 134 22.69 1.64 2.11
CA ILE A 134 21.62 0.65 2.31
C ILE A 134 21.38 -0.16 1.04
N ALA A 135 21.31 0.50 -0.12
CA ALA A 135 21.13 -0.15 -1.41
C ALA A 135 22.28 -1.14 -1.72
N GLU A 136 23.51 -0.73 -1.48
CA GLU A 136 24.68 -1.60 -1.62
C GLU A 136 24.62 -2.78 -0.63
N LYS A 137 24.40 -2.52 0.65
CA LYS A 137 24.40 -3.52 1.72
C LYS A 137 23.37 -4.62 1.51
N PHE A 138 22.19 -4.26 0.96
CA PHE A 138 21.06 -5.17 0.81
C PHE A 138 20.73 -5.50 -0.66
N ALA A 139 21.67 -5.21 -1.58
CA ALA A 139 21.52 -5.48 -3.01
C ALA A 139 20.20 -4.93 -3.59
N ILE A 140 19.87 -3.67 -3.26
CA ILE A 140 18.64 -3.00 -3.71
C ILE A 140 18.90 -2.28 -5.05
N ASP A 141 18.06 -2.51 -6.06
CA ASP A 141 17.99 -1.61 -7.21
C ASP A 141 17.17 -0.38 -6.82
N ALA A 142 17.84 0.71 -6.47
CA ALA A 142 17.21 1.95 -6.00
C ALA A 142 16.33 2.65 -7.08
N ARG A 143 16.40 2.21 -8.35
CA ARG A 143 15.53 2.68 -9.45
C ARG A 143 14.26 1.86 -9.55
N ARG A 144 14.18 0.71 -8.87
CA ARG A 144 13.06 -0.23 -8.95
C ARG A 144 12.41 -0.41 -7.57
N ILE A 145 11.93 0.72 -7.02
CA ILE A 145 11.23 0.75 -5.73
C ILE A 145 9.72 0.83 -5.96
N VAL A 146 8.99 -0.07 -5.35
CA VAL A 146 7.53 -0.05 -5.22
C VAL A 146 7.17 0.31 -3.78
N LEU A 147 6.16 1.14 -3.59
CA LEU A 147 5.57 1.40 -2.29
C LEU A 147 4.19 0.75 -2.26
N GLY A 148 3.89 0.01 -1.21
CA GLY A 148 2.59 -0.61 -1.07
C GLY A 148 2.16 -0.72 0.38
N GLY A 149 0.86 -0.89 0.59
CA GLY A 149 0.36 -1.06 1.94
C GLY A 149 -1.11 -1.44 2.00
N HIS A 150 -1.50 -1.90 3.18
CA HIS A 150 -2.84 -2.30 3.54
C HIS A 150 -3.53 -1.22 4.38
N SER A 151 -4.79 -0.93 4.11
CA SER A 151 -5.61 -0.05 4.94
C SER A 151 -4.94 1.35 5.11
N MET A 152 -4.61 1.76 6.34
CA MET A 152 -3.83 2.96 6.65
C MET A 152 -2.47 2.98 5.91
N GLY A 153 -1.79 1.84 5.77
CA GLY A 153 -0.57 1.74 4.99
C GLY A 153 -0.78 1.98 3.51
N GLY A 154 -1.95 1.60 2.97
CA GLY A 154 -2.38 1.94 1.61
C GLY A 154 -2.59 3.44 1.44
N PHE A 155 -3.27 4.07 2.39
CA PHE A 155 -3.43 5.53 2.44
C PHE A 155 -2.07 6.26 2.47
N ALA A 156 -1.15 5.83 3.34
CA ALA A 156 0.19 6.41 3.43
C ALA A 156 0.99 6.20 2.13
N SER A 157 0.87 5.02 1.49
CA SER A 157 1.49 4.74 0.20
C SER A 157 0.97 5.68 -0.90
N ALA A 158 -0.33 5.90 -0.96
CA ALA A 158 -0.93 6.84 -1.90
C ALA A 158 -0.49 8.28 -1.62
N SER A 159 -0.44 8.69 -0.34
CA SER A 159 0.02 10.03 0.05
C SER A 159 1.44 10.31 -0.43
N HIS A 160 2.39 9.40 -0.19
CA HIS A 160 3.78 9.52 -0.67
C HIS A 160 3.85 9.56 -2.20
N ALA A 161 3.10 8.69 -2.87
CA ALA A 161 3.14 8.55 -4.32
C ALA A 161 2.69 9.81 -5.08
N ARG A 162 1.94 10.71 -4.46
CA ARG A 162 1.53 12.00 -5.07
C ARG A 162 2.71 12.86 -5.50
N THR A 163 3.81 12.79 -4.78
CA THR A 163 4.97 13.66 -4.97
C THR A 163 6.24 12.93 -5.41
N ASP A 164 6.35 11.61 -5.21
CA ASP A 164 7.54 10.87 -5.59
C ASP A 164 7.45 10.27 -6.99
N GLU A 165 8.06 10.94 -7.94
CA GLU A 165 8.11 10.50 -9.34
C GLU A 165 9.07 9.34 -9.62
N ARG A 166 9.85 8.89 -8.69
CA ARG A 166 10.85 7.83 -8.85
C ARG A 166 10.35 6.45 -8.41
N LEU A 167 9.12 6.34 -7.90
CA LEU A 167 8.53 5.03 -7.65
C LEU A 167 8.29 4.28 -8.96
N LEU A 168 8.62 3.01 -9.00
CA LEU A 168 8.30 2.12 -10.12
C LEU A 168 6.79 1.86 -10.22
N GLY A 169 6.08 1.81 -9.09
CA GLY A 169 4.65 1.61 -8.99
C GLY A 169 4.15 1.66 -7.56
N VAL A 170 2.84 1.55 -7.39
CA VAL A 170 2.17 1.61 -6.07
C VAL A 170 1.15 0.48 -5.94
N VAL A 171 1.09 -0.14 -4.74
CA VAL A 171 0.15 -1.21 -4.41
C VAL A 171 -0.74 -0.77 -3.25
N LEU A 172 -2.04 -0.75 -3.47
CA LEU A 172 -3.05 -0.38 -2.47
C LEU A 172 -3.92 -1.60 -2.18
N LEU A 173 -3.87 -2.11 -0.95
CA LEU A 173 -4.61 -3.27 -0.48
C LEU A 173 -5.71 -2.80 0.46
N ASP A 174 -6.93 -2.78 -0.01
CA ASP A 174 -8.12 -2.25 0.68
C ASP A 174 -7.80 -0.94 1.43
N ALA A 175 -7.19 0.01 0.71
CA ALA A 175 -6.68 1.25 1.27
C ALA A 175 -7.79 2.06 1.94
N TRP A 176 -7.53 2.50 3.16
CA TRP A 176 -8.48 3.26 3.94
C TRP A 176 -8.63 4.69 3.40
N ASN A 177 -9.83 5.08 3.00
CA ASN A 177 -10.12 6.48 2.70
C ASN A 177 -10.43 7.23 4.00
N ILE A 178 -9.39 7.73 4.65
CA ILE A 178 -9.49 8.45 5.92
C ILE A 178 -10.47 9.64 5.83
N GLY A 179 -10.52 10.31 4.67
CA GLY A 179 -11.44 11.43 4.46
C GLY A 179 -12.92 11.05 4.60
N THR A 180 -13.32 9.85 4.14
CA THR A 180 -14.70 9.36 4.29
C THR A 180 -15.04 9.11 5.76
N THR A 181 -14.19 8.37 6.48
CA THR A 181 -14.37 8.13 7.93
C THR A 181 -14.41 9.45 8.71
N ALA A 182 -13.53 10.38 8.38
CA ALA A 182 -13.51 11.72 9.00
C ALA A 182 -14.80 12.51 8.75
N ASP A 183 -15.35 12.43 7.55
CA ASP A 183 -16.62 13.07 7.20
C ASP A 183 -17.79 12.48 8.00
N GLU A 184 -17.84 11.15 8.17
CA GLU A 184 -18.84 10.48 8.99
C GLU A 184 -18.73 10.93 10.46
N LEU A 185 -17.53 10.93 11.02
CA LEU A 185 -17.24 11.39 12.38
C LEU A 185 -17.62 12.88 12.60
N SER A 186 -17.49 13.71 11.57
CA SER A 186 -17.81 15.14 11.64
C SER A 186 -19.31 15.45 11.67
N LYS A 187 -20.15 14.53 11.19
CA LYS A 187 -21.61 14.68 11.10
C LYS A 187 -22.34 14.31 12.39
N VAL A 188 -21.65 13.70 13.33
CA VAL A 188 -22.23 13.21 14.59
C VAL A 188 -21.57 13.87 15.80
N SER A 189 -22.29 13.96 16.93
CA SER A 189 -21.81 14.54 18.18
C SER A 189 -22.30 13.77 19.39
N GLY A 190 -21.80 14.09 20.59
CA GLY A 190 -22.23 13.47 21.84
C GLY A 190 -22.09 11.94 21.83
N SER A 191 -23.12 11.24 22.32
CA SER A 191 -23.12 9.79 22.43
C SER A 191 -23.03 9.06 21.08
N ALA A 192 -23.61 9.63 20.02
CA ALA A 192 -23.52 9.05 18.66
C ALA A 192 -22.08 9.06 18.14
N ARG A 193 -21.33 10.14 18.37
CA ARG A 193 -19.91 10.22 18.03
C ARG A 193 -19.08 9.23 18.85
N ALA A 194 -19.34 9.15 20.15
CA ALA A 194 -18.63 8.20 21.02
C ALA A 194 -18.85 6.74 20.58
N ALA A 195 -20.08 6.39 20.21
CA ALA A 195 -20.40 5.05 19.70
C ALA A 195 -19.72 4.76 18.36
N LEU A 196 -19.65 5.73 17.44
CA LEU A 196 -18.97 5.57 16.16
C LEU A 196 -17.45 5.42 16.36
N VAL A 197 -16.84 6.25 17.21
CA VAL A 197 -15.41 6.15 17.56
C VAL A 197 -15.10 4.78 18.18
N ALA A 198 -15.92 4.31 19.12
CA ALA A 198 -15.73 3.02 19.75
C ALA A 198 -15.84 1.86 18.76
N LYS A 199 -16.73 1.95 17.77
CA LYS A 199 -16.90 0.94 16.71
C LYS A 199 -15.73 0.94 15.73
N GLU A 200 -15.28 2.13 15.30
CA GLU A 200 -14.24 2.29 14.28
C GLU A 200 -12.86 1.90 14.77
N PHE A 201 -12.64 2.04 16.09
CA PHE A 201 -11.32 1.83 16.72
C PHE A 201 -11.37 0.82 17.87
N ASP A 202 -12.21 -0.21 17.76
CA ASP A 202 -12.42 -1.23 18.81
C ASP A 202 -11.20 -2.16 18.99
N ASP A 203 -10.34 -2.27 17.99
CA ASP A 203 -9.20 -3.18 17.94
C ASP A 203 -7.83 -2.50 18.18
N LEU A 204 -7.79 -1.22 18.56
CA LEU A 204 -6.49 -0.51 18.77
C LEU A 204 -5.57 -1.19 19.78
N GLY A 205 -6.15 -1.84 20.81
CA GLY A 205 -5.36 -2.51 21.85
C GLY A 205 -4.39 -1.57 22.56
N ASN A 206 -3.21 -2.11 22.91
CA ASN A 206 -2.12 -1.37 23.58
C ASN A 206 -0.87 -1.23 22.70
N SER A 207 -1.01 -1.39 21.38
CA SER A 207 0.13 -1.40 20.46
C SER A 207 0.60 0.01 20.05
N LEU A 208 -0.19 1.05 20.36
CA LEU A 208 0.03 2.43 19.95
C LEU A 208 0.35 3.33 21.15
N GLN A 209 1.52 3.93 21.16
CA GLN A 209 1.98 4.77 22.26
C GLN A 209 1.47 6.21 22.09
N GLY A 210 0.79 6.72 23.12
CA GLY A 210 0.30 8.10 23.17
C GLY A 210 -0.95 8.36 22.33
N ALA A 211 -1.48 7.36 21.64
CA ALA A 211 -2.72 7.47 20.87
C ALA A 211 -3.89 6.80 21.58
N THR A 212 -5.07 7.38 21.41
CA THR A 212 -6.35 6.84 21.85
C THR A 212 -7.33 6.88 20.66
N ALA A 213 -8.41 6.11 20.73
CA ALA A 213 -9.48 6.18 19.71
C ALA A 213 -9.98 7.62 19.49
N ASN A 214 -10.14 8.39 20.57
CA ASN A 214 -10.58 9.80 20.48
C ASN A 214 -9.51 10.68 19.84
N SER A 215 -8.23 10.58 20.21
CA SER A 215 -7.18 11.42 19.61
C SER A 215 -6.99 11.14 18.13
N ILE A 216 -7.10 9.87 17.70
CA ILE A 216 -7.10 9.51 16.28
C ILE A 216 -8.32 10.11 15.57
N ALA A 217 -9.52 9.91 16.12
CA ALA A 217 -10.75 10.48 15.53
C ALA A 217 -10.70 12.01 15.39
N GLU A 218 -10.12 12.72 16.36
CA GLU A 218 -9.91 14.18 16.29
C GLU A 218 -8.94 14.56 15.18
N GLU A 219 -7.82 13.85 15.06
CA GLU A 219 -6.83 14.05 14.01
C GLU A 219 -7.44 13.82 12.61
N LEU A 220 -8.21 12.75 12.43
CA LEU A 220 -8.91 12.47 11.17
C LEU A 220 -9.83 13.63 10.79
N VAL A 221 -10.67 14.09 11.71
CA VAL A 221 -11.61 15.19 11.47
C VAL A 221 -10.89 16.51 11.15
N ALA A 222 -9.78 16.80 11.83
CA ALA A 222 -8.97 17.98 11.55
C ALA A 222 -8.42 17.98 10.12
N HIS A 223 -8.11 16.81 9.57
CA HIS A 223 -7.53 16.65 8.23
C HIS A 223 -8.50 16.14 7.15
N ARG A 224 -9.82 16.03 7.44
CA ARG A 224 -10.81 15.37 6.57
C ARG A 224 -10.77 15.76 5.10
N THR A 225 -10.56 17.03 4.80
CA THR A 225 -10.51 17.53 3.41
C THR A 225 -9.20 17.17 2.73
N ALA A 226 -8.08 17.27 3.45
CA ALA A 226 -6.75 17.01 2.93
C ALA A 226 -6.47 15.52 2.74
N TRP A 227 -7.10 14.66 3.55
CA TRP A 227 -6.87 13.22 3.59
C TRP A 227 -7.96 12.41 2.87
N ASN A 228 -8.65 13.01 1.92
CA ASN A 228 -9.59 12.27 1.06
C ASN A 228 -8.83 11.62 -0.10
N LEU A 229 -8.73 10.30 -0.06
CA LEU A 229 -7.95 9.49 -1.00
C LEU A 229 -8.41 9.67 -2.45
N VAL A 230 -9.72 9.78 -2.70
CA VAL A 230 -10.27 9.97 -4.05
C VAL A 230 -9.91 11.34 -4.63
N SER A 231 -9.75 12.35 -3.79
CA SER A 231 -9.34 13.68 -4.24
C SER A 231 -7.91 13.72 -4.80
N TRP A 232 -7.10 12.71 -4.52
CA TRP A 232 -5.72 12.57 -4.99
C TRP A 232 -5.60 11.88 -6.35
N ALA A 233 -6.71 11.51 -6.97
CA ALA A 233 -6.71 10.70 -8.19
C ALA A 233 -5.83 11.27 -9.31
N SER A 234 -5.84 12.58 -9.53
CA SER A 234 -4.98 13.24 -10.54
C SER A 234 -3.48 13.13 -10.24
N ASP A 235 -3.11 13.18 -8.95
CA ASP A 235 -1.71 13.10 -8.53
C ASP A 235 -1.18 11.65 -8.67
N LEU A 236 -2.07 10.66 -8.59
CA LEU A 236 -1.73 9.24 -8.67
C LEU A 236 -1.61 8.70 -10.11
N THR A 237 -1.83 9.53 -11.12
CA THR A 237 -1.75 9.13 -12.54
C THR A 237 -0.33 8.86 -13.04
N ARG A 238 0.67 9.33 -12.34
CA ARG A 238 2.08 9.34 -12.79
C ARG A 238 2.78 7.98 -12.71
N ARG A 239 2.16 6.97 -12.08
CA ARG A 239 2.73 5.63 -11.84
C ARG A 239 1.71 4.54 -12.15
N PRO A 240 2.16 3.35 -12.53
CA PRO A 240 1.32 2.17 -12.48
C PRO A 240 0.81 1.95 -11.05
N LEU A 241 -0.50 1.73 -10.93
CA LEU A 241 -1.19 1.54 -9.67
C LEU A 241 -1.90 0.18 -9.69
N LEU A 242 -1.68 -0.63 -8.65
CA LEU A 242 -2.50 -1.80 -8.34
C LEU A 242 -3.41 -1.44 -7.18
N VAL A 243 -4.71 -1.59 -7.36
CA VAL A 243 -5.71 -1.41 -6.32
C VAL A 243 -6.47 -2.71 -6.12
N ILE A 244 -6.36 -3.31 -4.94
CA ILE A 244 -7.11 -4.51 -4.58
C ILE A 244 -8.06 -4.15 -3.44
N GLY A 245 -9.36 -4.22 -3.70
CA GLY A 245 -10.41 -3.95 -2.72
C GLY A 245 -11.03 -5.24 -2.19
N ALA A 246 -11.46 -5.24 -0.93
CA ALA A 246 -12.21 -6.31 -0.27
C ALA A 246 -13.71 -6.02 -0.33
N SER A 247 -14.51 -6.84 -1.03
CA SER A 247 -15.93 -6.53 -1.28
C SER A 247 -16.81 -6.52 -0.03
N LYS A 248 -16.34 -7.13 1.06
CA LYS A 248 -17.04 -7.13 2.37
C LYS A 248 -16.54 -5.98 3.30
N ALA A 249 -15.69 -5.07 2.78
CA ALA A 249 -15.12 -3.94 3.54
C ALA A 249 -14.95 -2.70 2.64
N GLY A 250 -13.71 -2.20 2.41
CA GLY A 250 -13.41 -0.98 1.66
C GLY A 250 -13.48 -1.10 0.14
N GLY A 251 -13.94 -2.24 -0.40
CA GLY A 251 -13.88 -2.54 -1.83
C GLY A 251 -14.54 -1.50 -2.73
N GLU A 252 -15.68 -0.93 -2.32
CA GLU A 252 -16.37 0.10 -3.10
C GLU A 252 -15.56 1.40 -3.16
N GLU A 253 -14.97 1.86 -2.05
CA GLU A 253 -14.13 3.06 -2.03
C GLU A 253 -12.85 2.88 -2.86
N ASN A 254 -12.25 1.70 -2.78
CA ASN A 254 -11.07 1.35 -3.58
C ASN A 254 -11.41 1.29 -5.07
N ARG A 255 -12.60 0.80 -5.46
CA ARG A 255 -13.10 0.83 -6.84
C ARG A 255 -13.29 2.28 -7.32
N GLN A 256 -13.91 3.14 -6.50
CA GLN A 256 -14.10 4.56 -6.82
C GLN A 256 -12.77 5.28 -7.02
N LEU A 257 -11.76 5.02 -6.19
CA LEU A 257 -10.41 5.54 -6.37
C LEU A 257 -9.81 5.07 -7.70
N ALA A 258 -9.84 3.76 -7.99
CA ALA A 258 -9.30 3.21 -9.23
C ALA A 258 -9.94 3.83 -10.47
N GLU A 259 -11.27 3.97 -10.47
CA GLU A 259 -12.01 4.63 -11.55
C GLU A 259 -11.66 6.12 -11.68
N ALA A 260 -11.50 6.84 -10.56
CA ALA A 260 -11.12 8.24 -10.58
C ALA A 260 -9.72 8.43 -11.18
N VAL A 261 -8.75 7.58 -10.79
CA VAL A 261 -7.38 7.61 -11.35
C VAL A 261 -7.40 7.25 -12.83
N ALA A 262 -8.17 6.23 -13.24
CA ALA A 262 -8.31 5.87 -14.66
C ALA A 262 -8.93 7.00 -15.50
N ARG A 263 -10.00 7.64 -14.98
CA ARG A 263 -10.61 8.84 -15.63
C ARG A 263 -9.64 10.01 -15.75
N ALA A 264 -8.71 10.14 -14.82
CA ALA A 264 -7.66 11.15 -14.87
C ALA A 264 -6.49 10.78 -15.81
N GLY A 265 -6.53 9.60 -16.46
CA GLY A 265 -5.51 9.15 -17.41
C GLY A 265 -4.41 8.27 -16.78
N GLY A 266 -4.57 7.83 -15.55
CA GLY A 266 -3.60 6.95 -14.86
C GLY A 266 -3.69 5.49 -15.33
N LYS A 267 -2.56 4.78 -15.23
CA LYS A 267 -2.47 3.34 -15.50
C LYS A 267 -2.81 2.56 -14.23
N VAL A 268 -4.02 2.02 -14.16
CA VAL A 268 -4.55 1.30 -12.99
C VAL A 268 -4.89 -0.14 -13.35
N THR A 269 -4.48 -1.07 -12.49
CA THR A 269 -5.02 -2.42 -12.41
C THR A 269 -5.90 -2.48 -11.17
N ALA A 270 -7.19 -2.76 -11.32
CA ALA A 270 -8.14 -2.85 -10.23
C ALA A 270 -8.65 -4.31 -10.09
N VAL A 271 -8.65 -4.81 -8.86
CA VAL A 271 -9.14 -6.14 -8.51
C VAL A 271 -10.05 -6.02 -7.30
N THR A 272 -11.15 -6.77 -7.27
CA THR A 272 -12.00 -6.90 -6.08
C THR A 272 -12.04 -8.35 -5.66
N LEU A 273 -11.65 -8.65 -4.42
CA LEU A 273 -11.73 -9.98 -3.85
C LEU A 273 -12.97 -10.11 -2.94
N PRO A 274 -13.71 -11.23 -2.96
CA PRO A 274 -14.90 -11.42 -2.14
C PRO A 274 -14.54 -11.78 -0.68
N SER A 275 -13.77 -10.92 -0.04
CA SER A 275 -13.14 -11.12 1.27
C SER A 275 -13.47 -10.00 2.25
N ASP A 276 -13.04 -10.19 3.50
CA ASP A 276 -13.00 -9.17 4.53
C ASP A 276 -11.80 -8.22 4.35
N HIS A 277 -11.72 -7.19 5.21
CA HIS A 277 -10.67 -6.17 5.17
C HIS A 277 -9.24 -6.72 5.19
N SER A 278 -8.99 -7.80 5.93
CA SER A 278 -7.68 -8.44 6.06
C SER A 278 -7.44 -9.55 5.02
N PHE A 279 -8.39 -9.79 4.11
CA PHE A 279 -8.36 -10.85 3.11
C PHE A 279 -8.15 -12.25 3.71
N GLN A 280 -8.70 -12.54 4.90
CA GLN A 280 -8.38 -13.75 5.67
C GLN A 280 -8.68 -15.04 4.93
N ASP A 281 -9.75 -15.07 4.14
CA ASP A 281 -10.20 -16.22 3.35
C ASP A 281 -9.67 -16.22 1.89
N HIS A 282 -8.85 -15.20 1.50
CA HIS A 282 -8.33 -15.03 0.13
C HIS A 282 -6.83 -14.71 0.05
N ARG A 283 -6.02 -15.16 1.02
CA ARG A 283 -4.58 -14.86 1.11
C ARG A 283 -3.78 -15.30 -0.13
N ILE A 284 -4.08 -16.48 -0.67
CA ILE A 284 -3.43 -17.00 -1.90
C ILE A 284 -3.81 -16.15 -3.11
N ALA A 285 -5.08 -15.78 -3.25
CA ALA A 285 -5.55 -14.94 -4.35
C ALA A 285 -4.92 -13.54 -4.27
N LEU A 286 -4.90 -12.92 -3.09
CA LEU A 286 -4.21 -11.65 -2.85
C LEU A 286 -2.74 -11.71 -3.27
N ALA A 287 -2.01 -12.72 -2.79
CA ALA A 287 -0.60 -12.89 -3.12
C ALA A 287 -0.39 -13.13 -4.63
N ALA A 288 -1.28 -13.88 -5.29
CA ALA A 288 -1.20 -14.13 -6.72
C ALA A 288 -1.34 -12.86 -7.54
N GLU A 289 -2.32 -11.99 -7.21
CA GLU A 289 -2.52 -10.73 -7.94
C GLU A 289 -1.36 -9.76 -7.73
N VAL A 290 -0.85 -9.62 -6.50
CA VAL A 290 0.31 -8.76 -6.23
C VAL A 290 1.55 -9.27 -6.93
N VAL A 291 1.86 -10.57 -6.84
CA VAL A 291 3.06 -11.15 -7.46
C VAL A 291 3.00 -11.04 -8.98
N LYS A 292 1.86 -11.35 -9.62
CA LYS A 292 1.67 -11.16 -11.06
C LYS A 292 1.95 -9.74 -11.49
N TRP A 293 1.36 -8.78 -10.77
CA TRP A 293 1.50 -7.37 -11.09
C TRP A 293 2.95 -6.90 -10.97
N LEU A 294 3.65 -7.30 -9.89
CA LEU A 294 5.07 -6.99 -9.68
C LEU A 294 5.97 -7.61 -10.76
N GLN A 295 5.70 -8.84 -11.18
CA GLN A 295 6.44 -9.50 -12.27
C GLN A 295 6.25 -8.77 -13.61
N ASN A 296 5.04 -8.37 -13.93
CA ASN A 296 4.75 -7.60 -15.14
C ASN A 296 5.43 -6.23 -15.12
N LEU A 297 5.44 -5.56 -13.96
CA LEU A 297 6.09 -4.27 -13.77
C LEU A 297 7.62 -4.36 -13.88
N ALA A 298 8.20 -5.51 -13.50
CA ALA A 298 9.63 -5.75 -13.55
C ALA A 298 10.15 -6.00 -14.98
N ASN A 299 9.29 -6.47 -15.89
CA ASN A 299 9.63 -6.88 -17.25
C ASN A 299 9.29 -5.81 -18.32
N GLY A 300 8.62 -4.74 -17.96
CA GLY A 300 8.25 -3.61 -18.82
C GLY A 300 9.11 -2.39 -18.56
#